data_36f248ead1047c15ab394fe660f6942f
#
_entry.id   36f248ead1047c15ab394fe660f6942f
#
_cell.length_a   1.000
_cell.length_b   1.000
_cell.length_c   1.000
_cell.angle_alpha   90.00
_cell.angle_beta   90.00
_cell.angle_gamma   90.00
#
_symmetry.space_group_name_H-M   'P 1'
#
loop_
_entity.id
_entity.type
_entity.pdbx_description
1 polymer ?
#
loop_
_entity_poly.entity_id
_entity_poly.type
_entity_poly.pdbx_seq_one_letter_code
_entity_poly.pdbx_strand_id
1 'polypeptide(L)'
;MDKFGLEIVPYIYDNIAPNSYWSPAYYRATYNNQKGILALDGTEIIPCIYDDVDTWLTTNNFMVKSGKLKGLYTPRGKVIVPCEYTKISRWRETSLLHVKMDDQEGLYTLEGEEILPCQFIICKELNGISLINRGGFSKDGKVQNGVWGAINKKGKIIIPCKYNDIIPYAGSERIEADGGYIKDIYDFNGNYLRSEYKW
;
A
#
# COMPACT_ATOMS: atom_id res chain seq x y z
N MET A 1 27.82 -25.72 3.84
CA MET A 1 27.84 -26.95 4.65
C MET A 1 27.79 -26.58 6.11
N ASP A 2 27.11 -27.40 6.93
CA ASP A 2 27.11 -27.22 8.38
C ASP A 2 28.42 -27.75 9.00
N LYS A 3 28.56 -27.69 10.34
CA LYS A 3 29.75 -28.19 11.07
C LYS A 3 29.99 -29.70 10.93
N PHE A 4 29.07 -30.46 10.37
CA PHE A 4 29.17 -31.90 10.10
C PHE A 4 29.39 -32.18 8.61
N GLY A 5 29.57 -31.17 7.75
CA GLY A 5 29.76 -31.30 6.32
C GLY A 5 28.50 -31.55 5.53
N LEU A 6 27.32 -31.42 6.14
CA LEU A 6 26.04 -31.53 5.43
C LEU A 6 25.76 -30.28 4.63
N GLU A 7 25.21 -30.47 3.45
CA GLU A 7 24.75 -29.40 2.59
C GLU A 7 23.57 -28.67 3.25
N ILE A 8 23.69 -27.36 3.48
CA ILE A 8 22.62 -26.51 4.03
C ILE A 8 21.86 -25.86 2.90
N VAL A 9 22.56 -25.46 1.82
CA VAL A 9 21.97 -24.76 0.67
C VAL A 9 22.37 -25.51 -0.60
N PRO A 10 21.40 -25.87 -1.48
CA PRO A 10 21.68 -26.58 -2.73
C PRO A 10 22.67 -25.83 -3.64
N TYR A 11 23.53 -26.56 -4.35
CA TYR A 11 24.49 -26.02 -5.32
C TYR A 11 23.82 -25.55 -6.65
N ILE A 12 22.61 -25.03 -6.56
CA ILE A 12 21.87 -24.53 -7.72
C ILE A 12 22.01 -23.02 -7.92
N TYR A 13 22.42 -22.28 -6.89
CA TYR A 13 22.51 -20.81 -6.91
C TYR A 13 23.83 -20.34 -7.51
N ASP A 14 23.77 -19.30 -8.37
CA ASP A 14 24.96 -18.67 -8.97
C ASP A 14 25.81 -17.97 -7.92
N ASN A 15 25.16 -17.41 -6.88
CA ASN A 15 25.83 -16.74 -5.78
C ASN A 15 24.98 -16.79 -4.50
N ILE A 16 25.66 -16.93 -3.37
CA ILE A 16 25.07 -16.84 -2.03
C ILE A 16 25.97 -15.95 -1.17
N ALA A 17 25.41 -14.84 -0.69
CA ALA A 17 26.10 -13.88 0.16
C ALA A 17 25.42 -13.79 1.53
N PRO A 18 26.16 -14.03 2.64
CA PRO A 18 25.60 -13.84 3.97
C PRO A 18 25.31 -12.36 4.23
N ASN A 19 24.20 -12.07 4.87
CA ASN A 19 23.91 -10.77 5.41
C ASN A 19 23.84 -10.84 6.94
N SER A 20 24.96 -10.56 7.59
CA SER A 20 25.11 -10.59 9.05
C SER A 20 24.79 -9.25 9.73
N TYR A 21 24.60 -8.19 8.97
CA TYR A 21 24.34 -6.85 9.53
C TYR A 21 22.91 -6.65 10.05
N TRP A 22 22.01 -7.58 9.73
CA TRP A 22 20.60 -7.53 10.11
C TRP A 22 20.22 -8.71 11.01
N SER A 23 19.28 -8.49 11.91
CA SER A 23 18.69 -9.55 12.72
C SER A 23 17.23 -9.76 12.32
N PRO A 24 16.81 -10.98 11.92
CA PRO A 24 17.63 -12.21 11.82
C PRO A 24 18.60 -12.17 10.63
N ALA A 25 19.73 -12.85 10.76
CA ALA A 25 20.67 -13.05 9.66
C ALA A 25 20.04 -13.95 8.59
N TYR A 26 20.42 -13.74 7.33
CA TYR A 26 19.92 -14.49 6.19
C TYR A 26 20.98 -14.53 5.08
N TYR A 27 20.77 -15.37 4.06
CA TYR A 27 21.55 -15.36 2.83
C TYR A 27 20.79 -14.62 1.73
N ARG A 28 21.49 -13.77 1.00
CA ARG A 28 21.03 -13.29 -0.32
C ARG A 28 21.47 -14.32 -1.34
N ALA A 29 20.52 -14.88 -2.08
CA ALA A 29 20.75 -15.83 -3.14
C ALA A 29 20.52 -15.19 -4.50
N THR A 30 21.31 -15.63 -5.49
CA THR A 30 21.11 -15.28 -6.91
C THR A 30 21.01 -16.58 -7.69
N TYR A 31 20.00 -16.68 -8.54
CA TYR A 31 19.79 -17.78 -9.48
C TYR A 31 19.29 -17.22 -10.82
N ASN A 32 19.98 -17.56 -11.92
CA ASN A 32 19.69 -17.01 -13.26
C ASN A 32 19.57 -15.47 -13.26
N ASN A 33 20.49 -14.78 -12.59
CA ASN A 33 20.52 -13.33 -12.43
C ASN A 33 19.31 -12.73 -11.63
N GLN A 34 18.44 -13.57 -11.08
CA GLN A 34 17.33 -13.16 -10.22
C GLN A 34 17.69 -13.37 -8.75
N LYS A 35 17.17 -12.51 -7.90
CA LYS A 35 17.54 -12.44 -6.47
C LYS A 35 16.41 -12.96 -5.59
N GLY A 36 16.80 -13.59 -4.50
CA GLY A 36 15.93 -14.10 -3.46
C GLY A 36 16.61 -14.07 -2.08
N ILE A 37 15.94 -14.60 -1.07
CA ILE A 37 16.40 -14.68 0.32
C ILE A 37 16.24 -16.12 0.81
N LEU A 38 17.29 -16.64 1.45
CA LEU A 38 17.26 -17.90 2.16
C LEU A 38 17.50 -17.66 3.65
N ALA A 39 16.85 -18.45 4.48
CA ALA A 39 17.17 -18.55 5.90
C ALA A 39 18.56 -19.22 6.09
N LEU A 40 19.11 -19.15 7.30
CA LEU A 40 20.42 -19.73 7.60
C LEU A 40 20.44 -21.28 7.51
N ASP A 41 19.28 -21.90 7.60
CA ASP A 41 19.10 -23.35 7.43
C ASP A 41 18.89 -23.77 5.96
N GLY A 42 18.96 -22.80 5.02
CA GLY A 42 18.75 -23.03 3.59
C GLY A 42 17.30 -22.95 3.13
N THR A 43 16.35 -22.76 4.05
CA THR A 43 14.93 -22.60 3.67
C THR A 43 14.72 -21.33 2.83
N GLU A 44 14.01 -21.46 1.72
CA GLU A 44 13.65 -20.31 0.88
C GLU A 44 12.62 -19.43 1.58
N ILE A 45 13.00 -18.17 1.86
CA ILE A 45 12.12 -17.13 2.40
C ILE A 45 11.47 -16.34 1.26
N ILE A 46 12.27 -15.96 0.27
CA ILE A 46 11.83 -15.24 -0.94
C ILE A 46 12.46 -15.95 -2.13
N PRO A 47 11.66 -16.41 -3.12
CA PRO A 47 12.17 -17.09 -4.29
C PRO A 47 13.05 -16.17 -5.15
N CYS A 48 14.04 -16.77 -5.85
CA CYS A 48 14.90 -16.06 -6.80
C CYS A 48 14.16 -15.80 -8.11
N ILE A 49 13.19 -14.89 -8.07
CA ILE A 49 12.37 -14.47 -9.23
C ILE A 49 12.33 -12.95 -9.40
N TYR A 50 13.03 -12.20 -8.57
CA TYR A 50 13.03 -10.74 -8.54
C TYR A 50 14.34 -10.16 -9.08
N ASP A 51 14.26 -8.97 -9.68
CA ASP A 51 15.46 -8.24 -10.13
C ASP A 51 16.28 -7.73 -8.94
N ASP A 52 15.60 -7.42 -7.83
CA ASP A 52 16.24 -6.95 -6.61
C ASP A 52 15.43 -7.28 -5.36
N VAL A 53 16.13 -7.55 -4.26
CA VAL A 53 15.54 -7.73 -2.92
C VAL A 53 16.37 -6.93 -1.93
N ASP A 54 15.71 -6.02 -1.20
CA ASP A 54 16.35 -5.16 -0.21
C ASP A 54 15.56 -5.15 1.09
N THR A 55 16.19 -4.76 2.18
CA THR A 55 15.50 -4.58 3.47
C THR A 55 14.77 -3.24 3.48
N TRP A 56 13.51 -3.25 3.92
CA TRP A 56 12.79 -2.02 4.15
C TRP A 56 13.06 -1.51 5.56
N LEU A 57 13.86 -0.46 5.64
CA LEU A 57 14.56 0.05 6.82
C LEU A 57 13.74 0.28 8.11
N THR A 58 12.42 0.32 8.02
CA THR A 58 11.57 0.66 9.17
C THR A 58 10.90 -0.54 9.86
N THR A 59 10.96 -1.74 9.26
CA THR A 59 10.16 -2.90 9.74
C THR A 59 10.84 -4.26 9.63
N ASN A 60 12.13 -4.34 9.27
CA ASN A 60 12.83 -5.60 8.93
C ASN A 60 12.15 -6.43 7.81
N ASN A 61 11.20 -5.85 7.08
CA ASN A 61 10.56 -6.50 5.95
C ASN A 61 11.45 -6.44 4.70
N PHE A 62 11.19 -7.28 3.72
CA PHE A 62 11.91 -7.28 2.46
C PHE A 62 11.10 -6.58 1.37
N MET A 63 11.71 -5.59 0.72
CA MET A 63 11.20 -4.97 -0.49
C MET A 63 11.72 -5.75 -1.69
N VAL A 64 10.83 -6.31 -2.49
CA VAL A 64 11.16 -6.96 -3.76
C VAL A 64 10.86 -6.04 -4.93
N LYS A 65 11.61 -6.18 -6.03
CA LYS A 65 11.45 -5.38 -7.25
C LYS A 65 11.46 -6.29 -8.48
N SER A 66 10.56 -6.01 -9.40
CA SER A 66 10.52 -6.60 -10.75
C SER A 66 10.19 -5.49 -11.75
N GLY A 67 11.18 -5.06 -12.53
CA GLY A 67 11.09 -3.86 -13.35
C GLY A 67 10.78 -2.61 -12.51
N LYS A 68 9.66 -1.98 -12.80
CA LYS A 68 9.14 -0.82 -12.03
C LYS A 68 8.33 -1.24 -10.78
N LEU A 69 7.95 -2.50 -10.72
CA LEU A 69 7.03 -2.98 -9.71
C LEU A 69 7.75 -3.33 -8.41
N LYS A 70 7.06 -3.14 -7.31
CA LYS A 70 7.53 -3.38 -5.95
C LYS A 70 6.53 -4.22 -5.20
N GLY A 71 7.03 -5.06 -4.33
CA GLY A 71 6.25 -5.85 -3.37
C GLY A 71 6.90 -5.82 -2.00
N LEU A 72 6.23 -6.32 -0.99
CA LEU A 72 6.72 -6.35 0.38
C LEU A 72 6.45 -7.72 1.00
N TYR A 73 7.49 -8.28 1.62
CA TYR A 73 7.46 -9.56 2.32
C TYR A 73 7.86 -9.39 3.78
N THR A 74 7.26 -10.21 4.65
CA THR A 74 7.74 -10.35 6.03
C THR A 74 9.10 -11.08 6.06
N PRO A 75 9.87 -11.02 7.17
CA PRO A 75 11.09 -11.81 7.34
C PRO A 75 10.87 -13.33 7.30
N ARG A 76 9.61 -13.78 7.37
CA ARG A 76 9.23 -15.20 7.28
C ARG A 76 8.69 -15.61 5.91
N GLY A 77 8.80 -14.74 4.89
CA GLY A 77 8.36 -15.03 3.52
C GLY A 77 6.86 -14.85 3.24
N LYS A 78 6.07 -14.35 4.21
CA LYS A 78 4.67 -14.01 3.93
C LYS A 78 4.60 -12.73 3.10
N VAL A 79 3.82 -12.74 2.03
CA VAL A 79 3.52 -11.54 1.24
C VAL A 79 2.67 -10.57 2.08
N ILE A 80 3.13 -9.33 2.20
CA ILE A 80 2.38 -8.20 2.78
C ILE A 80 1.72 -7.42 1.66
N VAL A 81 2.50 -7.08 0.62
CA VAL A 81 2.02 -6.39 -0.58
C VAL A 81 2.56 -7.13 -1.79
N PRO A 82 1.71 -7.59 -2.73
CA PRO A 82 2.17 -8.25 -3.94
C PRO A 82 3.04 -7.31 -4.80
N CYS A 83 3.93 -7.90 -5.64
CA CYS A 83 4.85 -7.13 -6.48
C CYS A 83 4.14 -6.59 -7.72
N GLU A 84 3.17 -5.69 -7.53
CA GLU A 84 2.28 -5.17 -8.56
C GLU A 84 2.22 -3.63 -8.58
N TYR A 85 2.87 -2.96 -7.63
CA TYR A 85 2.76 -1.51 -7.43
C TYR A 85 4.05 -0.79 -7.77
N THR A 86 3.93 0.39 -8.38
CA THR A 86 5.09 1.24 -8.70
C THR A 86 5.67 1.94 -7.47
N LYS A 87 4.85 2.10 -6.42
CA LYS A 87 5.28 2.71 -5.16
C LYS A 87 4.62 2.02 -3.97
N ILE A 88 5.42 1.81 -2.92
CA ILE A 88 4.97 1.40 -1.59
C ILE A 88 5.61 2.34 -0.58
N SER A 89 4.84 2.88 0.34
CA SER A 89 5.29 3.78 1.40
C SER A 89 4.41 3.64 2.64
N ARG A 90 4.78 4.22 3.76
CA ARG A 90 3.86 4.34 4.90
C ARG A 90 2.76 5.35 4.59
N TRP A 91 1.55 5.05 5.03
CA TRP A 91 0.44 5.96 4.97
C TRP A 91 0.51 6.93 6.15
N ARG A 92 1.18 8.08 5.94
CA ARG A 92 1.29 9.14 6.96
C ARG A 92 1.87 8.63 8.29
N GLU A 93 1.34 9.06 9.42
CA GLU A 93 1.71 8.60 10.77
C GLU A 93 0.82 7.43 11.25
N THR A 94 0.37 6.58 10.34
CA THR A 94 -0.46 5.41 10.65
C THR A 94 0.34 4.12 10.52
N SER A 95 -0.27 3.00 10.97
CA SER A 95 0.24 1.65 10.74
C SER A 95 -0.17 1.06 9.38
N LEU A 96 -0.65 1.88 8.44
CA LEU A 96 -1.03 1.44 7.11
C LEU A 96 0.09 1.67 6.08
N LEU A 97 0.07 0.84 5.05
CA LEU A 97 0.89 0.96 3.85
C LEU A 97 0.08 1.62 2.74
N HIS A 98 0.68 2.56 2.08
CA HIS A 98 0.15 3.22 0.90
C HIS A 98 0.79 2.62 -0.34
N VAL A 99 -0.01 2.13 -1.25
CA VAL A 99 0.40 1.59 -2.54
C VAL A 99 -0.09 2.47 -3.68
N LYS A 100 0.68 2.50 -4.76
CA LYS A 100 0.34 3.28 -5.95
C LYS A 100 0.68 2.51 -7.22
N MET A 101 -0.23 2.53 -8.18
CA MET A 101 -0.06 2.10 -9.57
C MET A 101 -0.61 3.18 -10.48
N ASP A 102 0.25 3.77 -11.31
CA ASP A 102 -0.08 4.97 -12.10
C ASP A 102 -0.66 6.09 -11.22
N ASP A 103 -1.86 6.59 -11.52
CA ASP A 103 -2.55 7.58 -10.71
C ASP A 103 -3.43 6.97 -9.60
N GLN A 104 -3.56 5.64 -9.57
CA GLN A 104 -4.42 4.97 -8.60
C GLN A 104 -3.65 4.61 -7.33
N GLU A 105 -4.34 4.67 -6.21
CA GLU A 105 -3.80 4.50 -4.87
C GLU A 105 -4.68 3.56 -4.04
N GLY A 106 -4.05 2.82 -3.14
CA GLY A 106 -4.71 1.88 -2.23
C GLY A 106 -4.00 1.79 -0.89
N LEU A 107 -4.58 1.07 0.05
CA LEU A 107 -4.08 0.93 1.41
C LEU A 107 -4.07 -0.53 1.86
N TYR A 108 -2.98 -0.95 2.50
CA TYR A 108 -2.81 -2.25 3.13
C TYR A 108 -2.49 -2.09 4.62
N THR A 109 -2.79 -3.11 5.42
CA THR A 109 -2.22 -3.23 6.76
C THR A 109 -0.78 -3.73 6.69
N LEU A 110 -0.03 -3.63 7.79
CA LEU A 110 1.30 -4.24 7.90
C LEU A 110 1.26 -5.78 7.92
N GLU A 111 0.11 -6.36 8.18
CA GLU A 111 -0.16 -7.81 8.17
C GLU A 111 -0.52 -8.34 6.77
N GLY A 112 -0.76 -7.43 5.79
CA GLY A 112 -1.04 -7.74 4.39
C GLY A 112 -2.53 -7.84 4.06
N GLU A 113 -3.40 -7.26 4.88
CA GLU A 113 -4.82 -7.10 4.54
C GLU A 113 -5.01 -5.86 3.67
N GLU A 114 -5.71 -6.01 2.54
CA GLU A 114 -6.09 -4.89 1.69
C GLU A 114 -7.30 -4.16 2.30
N ILE A 115 -7.07 -2.93 2.76
CA ILE A 115 -8.12 -2.08 3.38
C ILE A 115 -8.83 -1.24 2.34
N LEU A 116 -8.09 -0.71 1.37
CA LEU A 116 -8.62 0.06 0.26
C LEU A 116 -7.93 -0.42 -1.02
N PRO A 117 -8.68 -0.97 -2.00
CA PRO A 117 -8.09 -1.44 -3.25
C PRO A 117 -7.49 -0.29 -4.06
N CYS A 118 -6.45 -0.58 -4.84
CA CYS A 118 -5.74 0.40 -5.66
C CYS A 118 -6.57 0.79 -6.90
N GLN A 119 -7.65 1.54 -6.67
CA GLN A 119 -8.58 2.02 -7.70
C GLN A 119 -9.09 3.44 -7.45
N PHE A 120 -8.46 4.16 -6.53
CA PHE A 120 -8.87 5.51 -6.13
C PHE A 120 -7.73 6.49 -6.34
N ILE A 121 -8.09 7.76 -6.56
CA ILE A 121 -7.17 8.88 -6.35
C ILE A 121 -7.42 9.39 -4.94
N ILE A 122 -6.40 9.41 -4.10
CA ILE A 122 -6.51 9.85 -2.71
C ILE A 122 -6.02 11.30 -2.60
N CYS A 123 -6.91 12.19 -2.20
CA CYS A 123 -6.62 13.60 -2.06
C CYS A 123 -6.10 13.96 -0.65
N LYS A 124 -5.73 15.24 -0.50
CA LYS A 124 -5.20 15.76 0.78
C LYS A 124 -6.18 15.54 1.94
N GLU A 125 -5.61 15.21 3.10
CA GLU A 125 -6.36 15.10 4.36
C GLU A 125 -6.82 16.45 4.88
N LEU A 126 -8.05 16.47 5.42
CA LEU A 126 -8.58 17.57 6.20
C LEU A 126 -9.33 17.00 7.41
N ASN A 127 -8.97 17.43 8.62
CA ASN A 127 -9.60 17.03 9.88
C ASN A 127 -9.77 15.51 10.07
N GLY A 128 -8.75 14.73 9.64
CA GLY A 128 -8.73 13.28 9.83
C GLY A 128 -9.47 12.48 8.77
N ILE A 129 -9.98 13.12 7.72
CA ILE A 129 -10.54 12.46 6.55
C ILE A 129 -9.70 12.75 5.31
N SER A 130 -9.74 11.84 4.35
CA SER A 130 -9.21 12.07 3.00
C SER A 130 -10.32 11.88 1.99
N LEU A 131 -10.44 12.83 1.07
CA LEU A 131 -11.33 12.68 -0.07
C LEU A 131 -10.73 11.64 -1.03
N ILE A 132 -11.58 10.79 -1.56
CA ILE A 132 -11.20 9.79 -2.58
C ILE A 132 -12.08 9.97 -3.80
N ASN A 133 -11.48 9.76 -4.98
CA ASN A 133 -12.20 9.76 -6.24
C ASN A 133 -12.05 8.40 -6.91
N ARG A 134 -13.12 7.84 -7.44
CA ARG A 134 -13.14 6.60 -8.19
C ARG A 134 -13.55 6.85 -9.63
N GLY A 135 -12.75 6.35 -10.58
CA GLY A 135 -13.02 6.44 -12.01
C GLY A 135 -12.59 7.75 -12.66
N GLY A 136 -12.02 8.69 -11.89
CA GLY A 136 -11.39 9.89 -12.42
C GLY A 136 -9.92 9.68 -12.79
N PHE A 137 -9.28 10.74 -13.26
CA PHE A 137 -7.85 10.80 -13.55
C PHE A 137 -7.26 12.14 -13.11
N SER A 138 -5.97 12.17 -12.82
CA SER A 138 -5.25 13.39 -12.44
C SER A 138 -4.74 14.12 -13.69
N LYS A 139 -5.07 15.41 -13.81
CA LYS A 139 -4.53 16.29 -14.85
C LYS A 139 -4.24 17.67 -14.25
N ASP A 140 -3.01 18.15 -14.46
CA ASP A 140 -2.53 19.45 -13.97
C ASP A 140 -2.75 19.63 -12.45
N GLY A 141 -2.56 18.56 -11.67
CA GLY A 141 -2.75 18.54 -10.21
C GLY A 141 -4.21 18.57 -9.75
N LYS A 142 -5.17 18.43 -10.67
CA LYS A 142 -6.61 18.36 -10.37
C LYS A 142 -7.19 17.02 -10.81
N VAL A 143 -8.11 16.50 -10.00
CA VAL A 143 -8.86 15.30 -10.38
C VAL A 143 -10.00 15.69 -11.31
N GLN A 144 -10.07 15.02 -12.46
CA GLN A 144 -11.09 15.20 -13.47
C GLN A 144 -11.97 13.97 -13.50
N ASN A 145 -13.29 14.17 -13.65
CA ASN A 145 -14.30 13.10 -13.72
C ASN A 145 -14.37 12.21 -12.47
N GLY A 146 -15.02 11.06 -12.61
CA GLY A 146 -15.21 10.09 -11.53
C GLY A 146 -16.25 10.53 -10.49
N VAL A 147 -16.36 9.76 -9.43
CA VAL A 147 -17.25 10.02 -8.30
C VAL A 147 -16.47 10.11 -7.00
N TRP A 148 -16.91 11.04 -6.16
CA TRP A 148 -16.24 11.36 -4.92
C TRP A 148 -16.84 10.63 -3.72
N GLY A 149 -15.97 10.30 -2.78
CA GLY A 149 -16.25 9.74 -1.47
C GLY A 149 -15.22 10.21 -0.44
N ALA A 150 -15.25 9.65 0.75
CA ALA A 150 -14.27 9.96 1.78
C ALA A 150 -13.89 8.73 2.60
N ILE A 151 -12.64 8.69 3.06
CA ILE A 151 -12.10 7.71 4.00
C ILE A 151 -11.64 8.41 5.29
N ASN A 152 -11.66 7.66 6.38
CA ASN A 152 -11.07 8.09 7.64
C ASN A 152 -9.55 7.73 7.71
N LYS A 153 -8.88 8.08 8.82
CA LYS A 153 -7.45 7.76 9.07
C LYS A 153 -7.11 6.26 9.03
N LYS A 154 -8.11 5.38 9.24
CA LYS A 154 -7.96 3.93 9.17
C LYS A 154 -8.15 3.37 7.75
N GLY A 155 -8.33 4.23 6.74
CA GLY A 155 -8.59 3.83 5.36
C GLY A 155 -10.03 3.35 5.09
N LYS A 156 -10.91 3.35 6.10
CA LYS A 156 -12.30 2.91 5.95
C LYS A 156 -13.11 3.98 5.22
N ILE A 157 -13.87 3.57 4.21
CA ILE A 157 -14.84 4.46 3.51
C ILE A 157 -15.93 4.86 4.50
N ILE A 158 -16.06 6.15 4.74
CA ILE A 158 -17.07 6.78 5.61
C ILE A 158 -18.15 7.51 4.81
N ILE A 159 -17.83 7.96 3.60
CA ILE A 159 -18.79 8.50 2.64
C ILE A 159 -18.59 7.74 1.33
N PRO A 160 -19.63 7.07 0.79
CA PRO A 160 -19.52 6.24 -0.40
C PRO A 160 -19.18 7.09 -1.65
N CYS A 161 -18.39 6.50 -2.58
CA CYS A 161 -18.06 7.15 -3.86
C CYS A 161 -19.27 7.11 -4.82
N LYS A 162 -20.12 8.10 -4.71
CA LYS A 162 -21.31 8.29 -5.56
C LYS A 162 -21.62 9.76 -5.87
N TYR A 163 -20.86 10.70 -5.30
CA TYR A 163 -21.11 12.13 -5.39
C TYR A 163 -20.32 12.79 -6.51
N ASN A 164 -20.89 13.83 -7.09
CA ASN A 164 -20.24 14.66 -8.12
C ASN A 164 -19.11 15.51 -7.53
N ASP A 165 -19.27 15.91 -6.26
CA ASP A 165 -18.26 16.68 -5.51
C ASP A 165 -18.46 16.50 -4.00
N ILE A 166 -17.41 16.72 -3.22
CA ILE A 166 -17.45 16.71 -1.75
C ILE A 166 -16.64 17.89 -1.22
N ILE A 167 -17.28 18.72 -0.40
CA ILE A 167 -16.67 19.91 0.19
C ILE A 167 -16.71 19.80 1.72
N PRO A 168 -15.56 19.58 2.38
CA PRO A 168 -15.49 19.62 3.84
C PRO A 168 -15.37 21.05 4.35
N TYR A 169 -16.21 21.43 5.30
CA TYR A 169 -16.23 22.73 5.97
C TYR A 169 -15.73 22.60 7.42
N ALA A 170 -14.45 22.81 7.64
CA ALA A 170 -13.82 22.62 8.96
C ALA A 170 -14.46 23.50 10.06
N GLY A 171 -14.83 24.75 9.74
CA GLY A 171 -15.39 25.69 10.72
C GLY A 171 -16.81 25.37 11.18
N SER A 172 -17.55 24.53 10.42
CA SER A 172 -18.91 24.09 10.78
C SER A 172 -19.00 22.59 11.02
N GLU A 173 -17.87 21.91 11.09
CA GLU A 173 -17.73 20.46 11.34
C GLU A 173 -18.64 19.60 10.45
N ARG A 174 -18.88 20.03 9.21
CA ARG A 174 -19.74 19.35 8.26
C ARG A 174 -19.06 19.10 6.93
N ILE A 175 -19.56 18.08 6.23
CA ILE A 175 -19.17 17.73 4.86
C ILE A 175 -20.41 17.82 3.99
N GLU A 176 -20.33 18.57 2.92
CA GLU A 176 -21.37 18.65 1.91
C GLU A 176 -21.01 17.75 0.72
N ALA A 177 -21.88 16.79 0.40
CA ALA A 177 -21.69 15.85 -0.69
C ALA A 177 -22.75 16.09 -1.78
N ASP A 178 -22.29 16.52 -2.96
CA ASP A 178 -23.14 16.90 -4.09
C ASP A 178 -23.61 15.69 -4.88
N GLY A 179 -24.89 15.33 -4.76
CA GLY A 179 -25.58 14.30 -5.55
C GLY A 179 -26.25 14.79 -6.83
N GLY A 180 -26.03 16.05 -7.23
CA GLY A 180 -26.70 16.69 -8.37
C GLY A 180 -27.84 17.58 -7.91
N TYR A 181 -29.06 17.10 -7.86
CA TYR A 181 -30.25 17.87 -7.40
C TYR A 181 -30.33 17.99 -5.87
N ILE A 182 -29.69 17.08 -5.16
CA ILE A 182 -29.69 16.98 -3.70
C ILE A 182 -28.26 17.05 -3.20
N LYS A 183 -28.07 17.74 -2.10
CA LYS A 183 -26.84 17.80 -1.32
C LYS A 183 -27.05 17.03 -0.02
N ASP A 184 -26.26 15.98 0.20
CA ASP A 184 -26.23 15.25 1.46
C ASP A 184 -25.22 15.88 2.42
N ILE A 185 -25.59 16.00 3.67
CA ILE A 185 -24.76 16.59 4.73
C ILE A 185 -24.34 15.50 5.68
N TYR A 186 -23.03 15.42 5.94
CA TYR A 186 -22.39 14.49 6.86
C TYR A 186 -21.58 15.24 7.93
N ASP A 187 -21.34 14.57 9.06
CA ASP A 187 -20.29 14.98 9.98
C ASP A 187 -18.91 14.41 9.56
N PHE A 188 -17.84 14.79 10.26
CA PHE A 188 -16.47 14.29 9.95
C PHE A 188 -16.23 12.82 10.34
N ASN A 189 -17.18 12.16 11.00
CA ASN A 189 -17.17 10.71 11.23
C ASN A 189 -17.84 9.93 10.10
N GLY A 190 -18.47 10.64 9.15
CA GLY A 190 -19.24 10.06 8.05
C GLY A 190 -20.68 9.72 8.43
N ASN A 191 -21.20 10.23 9.55
CA ASN A 191 -22.61 10.07 9.88
C ASN A 191 -23.45 11.02 9.02
N TYR A 192 -24.45 10.47 8.33
CA TYR A 192 -25.42 11.25 7.58
C TYR A 192 -26.27 12.07 8.55
N LEU A 193 -26.42 13.37 8.25
CA LEU A 193 -27.20 14.31 9.09
C LEU A 193 -28.53 14.64 8.42
N ARG A 194 -28.54 15.04 7.16
CA ARG A 194 -29.73 15.43 6.39
C ARG A 194 -29.41 15.61 4.91
N SER A 195 -30.47 15.76 4.10
CA SER A 195 -30.36 16.22 2.71
C SER A 195 -30.98 17.61 2.55
N GLU A 196 -30.42 18.38 1.61
CA GLU A 196 -30.89 19.72 1.22
C GLU A 196 -31.07 19.75 -0.31
N TYR A 197 -32.20 20.33 -0.78
CA TYR A 197 -32.41 20.56 -2.20
C TYR A 197 -31.55 21.74 -2.66
N LYS A 198 -31.00 21.65 -3.86
CA LYS A 198 -30.35 22.77 -4.55
C LYS A 198 -31.46 23.54 -5.30
N TRP A 199 -31.57 24.79 -5.00
CA TRP A 199 -32.47 25.74 -5.71
C TRP A 199 -31.69 26.44 -6.82
#